data_845b2a0675e0a037cdd8da33898a7b61
#
_entry.id   845b2a0675e0a037cdd8da33898a7b61
#
_cell.length_a   1.000
_cell.length_b   1.000
_cell.length_c   1.000
_cell.angle_alpha   90.00
_cell.angle_beta   90.00
_cell.angle_gamma   90.00
#
_symmetry.space_group_name_H-M   'P 1'
#
loop_
_entity.id
_entity.type
_entity.pdbx_description
1 polymer ?
#
loop_
_entity_poly.entity_id
_entity_poly.type
_entity_poly.pdbx_seq_one_letter_code
_entity_poly.pdbx_strand_id
1 'polypeptide(L)'
;MSSQTAHCGESVALDGSVTRYTYYAENTPHCPSQTAYALAVDFDLIPKDKLKNTRKYFKNSILRNNGKLTVGFLGISHLAPALSKVGLDDVAFKLLEQEDNPSWLYSVKNGATTIWERWNSYIAETGTFGDVSMNSF
;
A
#
# COMPACT_ATOMS: atom_id res chain seq x y z
N MET A 1 1.23 27.09 -20.56
CA MET A 1 1.63 25.68 -20.69
C MET A 1 0.63 24.87 -19.92
N SER A 2 -0.25 24.11 -20.59
CA SER A 2 -1.29 23.33 -19.93
C SER A 2 -0.66 22.12 -19.26
N SER A 3 -0.78 22.02 -17.94
CA SER A 3 -0.39 20.83 -17.18
C SER A 3 -1.29 19.67 -17.63
N GLN A 4 -0.74 18.71 -18.33
CA GLN A 4 -1.43 17.44 -18.60
C GLN A 4 -1.45 16.63 -17.31
N THR A 5 -2.60 16.63 -16.66
CA THR A 5 -2.90 15.69 -15.58
C THR A 5 -3.21 14.32 -16.18
N ALA A 6 -2.39 13.33 -15.87
CA ALA A 6 -2.70 11.97 -16.23
C ALA A 6 -3.74 11.41 -15.23
N HIS A 7 -4.93 11.07 -15.71
CA HIS A 7 -5.94 10.39 -14.92
C HIS A 7 -5.72 8.88 -15.03
N CYS A 8 -5.63 8.17 -13.91
CA CYS A 8 -5.44 6.72 -13.93
C CYS A 8 -6.68 5.93 -13.51
N GLY A 9 -7.78 6.59 -13.23
CA GLY A 9 -9.05 5.93 -12.97
C GLY A 9 -10.12 6.87 -12.43
N GLU A 10 -11.35 6.53 -12.70
CA GLU A 10 -12.53 7.11 -12.06
C GLU A 10 -13.26 5.99 -11.33
N SER A 11 -13.59 6.19 -10.06
CA SER A 11 -14.56 5.37 -9.37
C SER A 11 -15.85 6.16 -9.20
N VAL A 12 -16.96 5.51 -9.51
CA VAL A 12 -18.29 6.06 -9.31
C VAL A 12 -18.90 5.39 -8.09
N ALA A 13 -19.19 6.16 -7.05
CA ALA A 13 -19.89 5.65 -5.88
C ALA A 13 -21.39 5.46 -6.19
N LEU A 14 -22.09 4.68 -5.36
CA LEU A 14 -23.54 4.41 -5.53
C LEU A 14 -24.43 5.67 -5.44
N ASP A 15 -23.91 6.74 -4.85
CA ASP A 15 -24.56 8.07 -4.81
C ASP A 15 -24.33 8.92 -6.07
N GLY A 16 -23.64 8.37 -7.07
CA GLY A 16 -23.30 9.07 -8.30
C GLY A 16 -22.09 10.00 -8.20
N SER A 17 -21.43 10.08 -7.03
CA SER A 17 -20.19 10.83 -6.90
C SER A 17 -19.06 10.17 -7.68
N VAL A 18 -18.27 10.98 -8.39
CA VAL A 18 -17.12 10.54 -9.17
C VAL A 18 -15.86 10.93 -8.42
N THR A 19 -15.10 9.95 -7.96
CA THR A 19 -13.76 10.18 -7.41
C THR A 19 -12.74 9.98 -8.52
N ARG A 20 -12.06 11.04 -8.90
CA ARG A 20 -10.97 11.01 -9.88
C ARG A 20 -9.65 10.81 -9.16
N TYR A 21 -8.95 9.74 -9.50
CA TYR A 21 -7.58 9.50 -9.04
C TYR A 21 -6.62 10.17 -10.02
N THR A 22 -6.02 11.29 -9.61
CA THR A 22 -5.02 12.00 -10.40
C THR A 22 -3.63 11.58 -9.95
N TYR A 23 -2.87 10.88 -10.79
CA TYR A 23 -1.54 10.40 -10.41
C TYR A 23 -0.45 11.47 -10.47
N TYR A 24 -0.64 12.54 -11.23
CA TYR A 24 0.39 13.55 -11.41
C TYR A 24 -0.19 14.96 -11.57
N ALA A 25 0.19 15.85 -10.68
CA ALA A 25 0.44 17.23 -11.01
C ALA A 25 1.95 17.41 -10.97
N GLU A 26 2.55 17.89 -12.03
CA GLU A 26 3.94 18.34 -12.17
C GLU A 26 4.91 17.81 -11.09
N ASN A 27 5.34 16.53 -11.21
CA ASN A 27 6.34 15.88 -10.35
C ASN A 27 5.94 15.49 -8.92
N THR A 28 4.71 15.72 -8.48
CA THR A 28 4.22 15.20 -7.20
C THR A 28 2.99 14.31 -7.40
N PRO A 29 3.02 13.03 -6.95
CA PRO A 29 1.84 12.20 -7.00
C PRO A 29 0.79 12.74 -6.01
N HIS A 30 -0.41 12.98 -6.48
CA HIS A 30 -1.53 13.41 -5.64
C HIS A 30 -2.09 12.31 -4.74
N CYS A 31 -1.66 11.07 -4.92
CA CYS A 31 -2.07 9.97 -4.08
C CYS A 31 -0.85 9.36 -3.37
N PRO A 32 -0.54 9.79 -2.15
CA PRO A 32 0.67 9.36 -1.44
C PRO A 32 0.54 7.98 -0.80
N SER A 33 -0.57 7.25 -0.98
CA SER A 33 -0.78 5.96 -0.33
C SER A 33 0.03 4.84 -0.99
N GLN A 34 0.56 3.94 -0.18
CA GLN A 34 1.25 2.74 -0.66
C GLN A 34 0.35 1.89 -1.55
N THR A 35 -0.94 1.77 -1.22
CA THR A 35 -1.94 1.04 -2.01
C THR A 35 -2.07 1.60 -3.42
N ALA A 36 -2.14 2.91 -3.57
CA ALA A 36 -2.27 3.53 -4.88
C ALA A 36 -1.06 3.27 -5.77
N TYR A 37 0.15 3.37 -5.22
CA TYR A 37 1.37 3.02 -5.95
C TYR A 37 1.41 1.53 -6.32
N ALA A 38 1.06 0.66 -5.37
CA ALA A 38 1.06 -0.78 -5.61
C ALA A 38 0.13 -1.16 -6.76
N LEU A 39 -1.12 -0.71 -6.73
CA LEU A 39 -2.09 -0.99 -7.79
C LEU A 39 -1.68 -0.38 -9.14
N ALA A 40 -1.20 0.87 -9.14
CA ALA A 40 -0.82 1.53 -10.38
C ALA A 40 0.36 0.86 -11.08
N VAL A 41 1.34 0.40 -10.32
CA VAL A 41 2.51 -0.30 -10.84
C VAL A 41 2.13 -1.71 -11.27
N ASP A 42 1.38 -2.44 -10.44
CA ASP A 42 1.04 -3.83 -10.70
C ASP A 42 0.17 -3.99 -11.95
N PHE A 43 -0.78 -3.08 -12.14
CA PHE A 43 -1.67 -3.06 -13.31
C PHE A 43 -1.10 -2.30 -14.53
N ASP A 44 0.21 -1.96 -14.54
CA ASP A 44 0.87 -1.27 -15.66
C ASP A 44 0.22 0.07 -16.06
N LEU A 45 -0.39 0.78 -15.10
CA LEU A 45 -1.05 2.06 -15.34
C LEU A 45 -0.07 3.24 -15.42
N ILE A 46 1.20 3.01 -15.10
CA ILE A 46 2.23 4.05 -15.09
C ILE A 46 2.90 4.15 -16.47
N PRO A 47 2.89 5.33 -17.11
CA PRO A 47 3.63 5.56 -18.34
C PRO A 47 5.12 5.26 -18.15
N LYS A 48 5.78 4.67 -19.16
CA LYS A 48 7.18 4.22 -19.09
C LYS A 48 8.14 5.36 -18.70
N ASP A 49 7.92 6.56 -19.24
CA ASP A 49 8.72 7.76 -18.94
C ASP A 49 8.57 8.25 -17.48
N LYS A 50 7.52 7.82 -16.77
CA LYS A 50 7.24 8.17 -15.38
C LYS A 50 7.69 7.10 -14.37
N LEU A 51 8.02 5.89 -14.80
CA LEU A 51 8.39 4.78 -13.90
C LEU A 51 9.54 5.13 -12.95
N LYS A 52 10.56 5.86 -13.42
CA LYS A 52 11.70 6.27 -12.58
C LYS A 52 11.26 7.15 -11.40
N ASN A 53 10.38 8.12 -11.67
CA ASN A 53 9.83 9.00 -10.64
C ASN A 53 8.89 8.23 -9.71
N THR A 54 8.03 7.38 -10.27
CA THR A 54 7.13 6.52 -9.50
C THR A 54 7.91 5.64 -8.52
N ARG A 55 8.99 4.97 -8.96
CA ARG A 55 9.88 4.21 -8.09
C ARG A 55 10.37 5.02 -6.89
N LYS A 56 10.86 6.25 -7.15
CA LYS A 56 11.34 7.15 -6.08
C LYS A 56 10.23 7.47 -5.08
N TYR A 57 9.05 7.85 -5.57
CA TYR A 57 7.94 8.23 -4.69
C TYR A 57 7.34 7.05 -3.97
N PHE A 58 7.25 5.89 -4.61
CA PHE A 58 6.80 4.65 -3.98
C PHE A 58 7.72 4.26 -2.81
N LYS A 59 9.05 4.25 -3.03
CA LYS A 59 10.01 4.05 -1.95
C LYS A 59 9.84 5.06 -0.82
N ASN A 60 9.68 6.35 -1.16
CA ASN A 60 9.50 7.40 -0.17
C ASN A 60 8.20 7.25 0.62
N SER A 61 7.12 6.72 0.02
CA SER A 61 5.86 6.47 0.72
C SER A 61 6.02 5.43 1.85
N ILE A 62 6.93 4.48 1.67
CA ILE A 62 7.27 3.47 2.68
C ILE A 62 8.19 4.08 3.75
N LEU A 63 9.24 4.81 3.34
CA LEU A 63 10.20 5.41 4.27
C LEU A 63 9.55 6.46 5.18
N ARG A 64 8.60 7.26 4.69
CA ARG A 64 7.85 8.23 5.49
C ARG A 64 7.00 7.59 6.59
N ASN A 65 6.68 6.32 6.44
CA ASN A 65 5.95 5.52 7.42
C ASN A 65 6.91 4.62 8.23
N ASN A 66 8.16 5.08 8.42
CA ASN A 66 9.19 4.35 9.17
C ASN A 66 9.47 2.93 8.64
N GLY A 67 9.34 2.74 7.32
CA GLY A 67 9.51 1.42 6.69
C GLY A 67 8.37 0.44 7.00
N LYS A 68 7.20 0.94 7.42
CA LYS A 68 6.05 0.11 7.81
C LYS A 68 4.96 0.10 6.75
N LEU A 69 4.13 -0.94 6.81
CA LEU A 69 2.95 -1.11 5.96
C LEU A 69 1.88 -0.06 6.30
N THR A 70 1.29 0.51 5.25
CA THR A 70 0.06 1.33 5.37
C THR A 70 -1.02 0.86 4.41
N VAL A 71 -0.80 -0.30 3.80
CA VAL A 71 -1.77 -0.94 2.92
C VAL A 71 -2.78 -1.72 3.75
N GLY A 72 -4.02 -1.70 3.32
CA GLY A 72 -5.05 -2.58 3.81
C GLY A 72 -5.28 -3.75 2.86
N PHE A 73 -6.41 -4.41 3.04
CA PHE A 73 -6.85 -5.60 2.33
C PHE A 73 -6.68 -5.52 0.79
N LEU A 74 -7.07 -4.41 0.17
CA LEU A 74 -7.00 -4.26 -1.28
C LEU A 74 -5.59 -4.10 -1.84
N GLY A 75 -4.65 -3.63 -1.04
CA GLY A 75 -3.31 -3.31 -1.53
C GLY A 75 -2.24 -4.33 -1.20
N ILE A 76 -2.51 -5.19 -0.22
CA ILE A 76 -1.45 -6.03 0.36
C ILE A 76 -0.92 -7.08 -0.62
N SER A 77 -1.77 -7.71 -1.41
CA SER A 77 -1.38 -8.72 -2.40
C SER A 77 -0.59 -8.13 -3.58
N HIS A 78 -0.75 -6.83 -3.82
CA HIS A 78 -0.10 -6.11 -4.93
C HIS A 78 1.21 -5.43 -4.51
N LEU A 79 1.44 -5.23 -3.20
CA LEU A 79 2.54 -4.39 -2.71
C LEU A 79 3.92 -4.98 -3.05
N ALA A 80 4.19 -6.21 -2.66
CA ALA A 80 5.49 -6.84 -2.89
C ALA A 80 5.76 -7.08 -4.40
N PRO A 81 4.82 -7.62 -5.20
CA PRO A 81 4.97 -7.70 -6.65
C PRO A 81 5.26 -6.35 -7.31
N ALA A 82 4.54 -5.30 -6.93
CA ALA A 82 4.75 -3.96 -7.48
C ALA A 82 6.12 -3.38 -7.13
N LEU A 83 6.60 -3.59 -5.89
CA LEU A 83 7.95 -3.18 -5.48
C LEU A 83 9.02 -3.90 -6.32
N SER A 84 8.92 -5.21 -6.49
CA SER A 84 9.82 -5.98 -7.34
C SER A 84 9.78 -5.52 -8.80
N LYS A 85 8.60 -5.26 -9.32
CA LYS A 85 8.40 -4.80 -10.71
C LYS A 85 9.13 -3.49 -11.02
N VAL A 86 9.30 -2.62 -10.02
CA VAL A 86 10.10 -1.39 -10.17
C VAL A 86 11.51 -1.51 -9.61
N GLY A 87 11.98 -2.71 -9.27
CA GLY A 87 13.33 -2.98 -8.80
C GLY A 87 13.60 -2.47 -7.38
N LEU A 88 12.61 -2.59 -6.49
CA LEU A 88 12.70 -2.27 -5.06
C LEU A 88 12.60 -3.52 -4.19
N ASP A 89 13.26 -4.62 -4.62
CA ASP A 89 13.25 -5.90 -3.90
C ASP A 89 13.78 -5.76 -2.48
N ASP A 90 14.81 -4.94 -2.28
CA ASP A 90 15.37 -4.64 -0.97
C ASP A 90 14.34 -4.04 0.00
N VAL A 91 13.43 -3.23 -0.52
CA VAL A 91 12.35 -2.64 0.26
C VAL A 91 11.26 -3.67 0.54
N ALA A 92 10.93 -4.51 -0.45
CA ALA A 92 9.94 -5.57 -0.29
C ALA A 92 10.38 -6.57 0.80
N PHE A 93 11.63 -7.03 0.78
CA PHE A 93 12.17 -7.94 1.80
C PHE A 93 12.18 -7.30 3.19
N LYS A 94 12.59 -6.03 3.33
CA LYS A 94 12.54 -5.33 4.61
C LYS A 94 11.13 -5.20 5.18
N LEU A 95 10.12 -5.05 4.34
CA LEU A 95 8.72 -5.06 4.77
C LEU A 95 8.27 -6.44 5.25
N LEU A 96 8.72 -7.51 4.59
CA LEU A 96 8.42 -8.88 4.99
C LEU A 96 9.10 -9.27 6.30
N GLU A 97 10.32 -8.80 6.53
CA GLU A 97 11.12 -9.06 7.73
C GLU A 97 10.76 -8.14 8.91
N GLN A 98 9.86 -7.17 8.72
CA GLN A 98 9.42 -6.27 9.78
C GLN A 98 8.63 -7.02 10.85
N GLU A 99 9.02 -6.87 12.12
CA GLU A 99 8.40 -7.56 13.24
C GLU A 99 7.41 -6.71 14.04
N ASP A 100 7.53 -5.38 13.92
CA ASP A 100 6.66 -4.43 14.62
C ASP A 100 5.36 -4.21 13.87
N ASN A 101 4.25 -3.99 14.60
CA ASN A 101 2.98 -3.59 14.02
C ASN A 101 3.10 -2.24 13.24
N PRO A 102 2.54 -2.15 12.04
CA PRO A 102 1.87 -3.20 11.24
C PRO A 102 2.85 -4.03 10.40
N SER A 103 2.81 -5.35 10.54
CA SER A 103 3.61 -6.29 9.73
C SER A 103 3.04 -7.71 9.79
N TRP A 104 3.46 -8.56 8.84
CA TRP A 104 3.10 -9.99 8.87
C TRP A 104 3.72 -10.71 10.06
N LEU A 105 5.00 -10.44 10.36
CA LEU A 105 5.69 -11.12 11.46
C LEU A 105 5.14 -10.71 12.83
N TYR A 106 4.58 -9.52 12.97
CA TYR A 106 3.85 -9.14 14.18
C TYR A 106 2.71 -10.13 14.47
N SER A 107 1.91 -10.46 13.48
CA SER A 107 0.83 -11.44 13.63
C SER A 107 1.37 -12.82 13.99
N VAL A 108 2.43 -13.29 13.31
CA VAL A 108 3.07 -14.58 13.57
C VAL A 108 3.63 -14.64 14.99
N LYS A 109 4.34 -13.61 15.45
CA LYS A 109 4.91 -13.54 16.82
C LYS A 109 3.84 -13.55 17.91
N ASN A 110 2.65 -13.05 17.60
CA ASN A 110 1.50 -13.09 18.51
C ASN A 110 0.60 -14.32 18.32
N GLY A 111 1.11 -15.38 17.68
CA GLY A 111 0.47 -16.68 17.62
C GLY A 111 -0.60 -16.82 16.54
N ALA A 112 -0.58 -15.98 15.51
CA ALA A 112 -1.50 -16.11 14.38
C ALA A 112 -1.31 -17.45 13.68
N THR A 113 -2.40 -18.17 13.47
CA THR A 113 -2.46 -19.40 12.66
C THR A 113 -3.08 -19.16 11.29
N THR A 114 -3.62 -17.97 11.09
CA THR A 114 -4.23 -17.49 9.85
C THR A 114 -3.80 -16.05 9.59
N ILE A 115 -4.06 -15.55 8.39
CA ILE A 115 -3.89 -14.12 8.08
C ILE A 115 -5.00 -13.34 8.77
N TRP A 116 -4.64 -12.35 9.57
CA TRP A 116 -5.60 -11.46 10.19
C TRP A 116 -6.10 -10.40 9.21
N GLU A 117 -7.37 -10.06 9.31
CA GLU A 117 -7.97 -9.05 8.45
C GLU A 117 -7.38 -7.65 8.68
N ARG A 118 -7.01 -7.35 9.93
CA ARG A 118 -6.38 -6.09 10.33
C ARG A 118 -5.01 -6.32 10.94
N TRP A 119 -4.09 -5.42 10.65
CA TRP A 119 -2.75 -5.45 11.24
C TRP A 119 -2.75 -5.37 12.76
N ASN A 120 -3.73 -4.68 13.34
CA ASN A 120 -3.90 -4.47 14.77
C ASN A 120 -5.02 -5.33 15.37
N SER A 121 -5.31 -6.49 14.81
CA SER A 121 -6.33 -7.40 15.35
C SER A 121 -6.00 -7.86 16.77
N TYR A 122 -4.73 -7.99 17.11
CA TYR A 122 -4.24 -8.24 18.45
C TYR A 122 -3.58 -6.99 19.03
N ILE A 123 -3.94 -6.64 20.25
CA ILE A 123 -3.43 -5.49 20.99
C ILE A 123 -2.44 -6.03 22.03
N ALA A 124 -1.14 -5.92 21.76
CA ALA A 124 -0.09 -6.50 22.60
C ALA A 124 -0.08 -5.90 24.01
N GLU A 125 -0.43 -4.63 24.16
CA GLU A 125 -0.46 -3.92 25.43
C GLU A 125 -1.52 -4.47 26.40
N THR A 126 -2.64 -4.96 25.88
CA THR A 126 -3.75 -5.52 26.67
C THR A 126 -3.77 -7.04 26.65
N GLY A 127 -3.02 -7.67 25.75
CA GLY A 127 -3.05 -9.10 25.53
C GLY A 127 -4.37 -9.61 24.95
N THR A 128 -5.15 -8.75 24.33
CA THR A 128 -6.50 -9.09 23.84
C THR A 128 -6.61 -8.91 22.34
N PHE A 129 -7.50 -9.70 21.74
CA PHE A 129 -7.95 -9.43 20.39
C PHE A 129 -8.93 -8.27 20.41
N GLY A 130 -8.83 -7.39 19.41
CA GLY A 130 -9.81 -6.35 19.16
C GLY A 130 -11.16 -6.94 18.71
N ASP A 131 -11.80 -6.34 17.74
CA ASP A 131 -13.06 -6.87 17.21
C ASP A 131 -12.82 -8.21 16.50
N VAL A 132 -13.14 -9.31 17.19
CA VAL A 132 -12.94 -10.69 16.71
C VAL A 132 -13.77 -11.03 15.47
N SER A 133 -14.82 -10.30 15.20
CA SER A 133 -15.63 -10.47 13.99
C SER A 133 -14.87 -10.13 12.70
N MET A 134 -13.75 -9.42 12.83
CA MET A 134 -12.91 -8.96 11.74
C MET A 134 -11.66 -9.82 11.52
N ASN A 135 -11.61 -11.02 12.08
CA ASN A 135 -10.45 -11.93 12.02
C ASN A 135 -10.76 -13.24 11.31
N SER A 136 -11.67 -13.24 10.37
CA SER A 136 -12.24 -14.46 9.77
C SER A 136 -11.62 -14.88 8.43
N PHE A 137 -10.35 -14.62 8.19
CA PHE A 137 -9.63 -15.16 7.02
C PHE A 137 -8.70 -16.30 7.38
#